data_6454c3797bff4763b1f358ab5c85c831
#
_entry.id   6454c3797bff4763b1f358ab5c85c831
#
_cell.length_a   1.000
_cell.length_b   1.000
_cell.length_c   1.000
_cell.angle_alpha   90.00
_cell.angle_beta   90.00
_cell.angle_gamma   90.00
#
_symmetry.space_group_name_H-M   'P 1'
#
loop_
_entity.id
_entity.type
_entity.pdbx_description
1 polymer ?
#
loop_
_entity_poly.entity_id
_entity_poly.type
_entity_poly.pdbx_seq_one_letter_code
_entity_poly.pdbx_strand_id
1 'polypeptide(L)'
;QSRSSAASDVYKRQVQDYVVVKIPRFDFPKFPSTDDILGTSMQSVGEVMSIASTFTESLTKAIRSLEIGKSGIRNIDNRFIGMPKEILQDEIRTPRPRRIFAILEAIRRNWPLEDIAKISSVDIWFLQEIEKSFNVDPINTPSSVLKMLGWTEEDLDNKESKNELENNRVYKLVDTCSAEFQSKTPYLYSTNGVSNDDITTEKKKVVVIGSGPNRIGQGIEFDYCCVHGISSLKENGFEAIMINSNPETVSTDYDTADKLYFEPLTWREVKSVLNREKPDSVIIQLLSLIHISEPTRRRGI
;
A
#
# COMPACT_ATOMS: atom_id res chain seq x y z
N GLN A 1 36.85 27.38 -15.21
CA GLN A 1 35.58 27.75 -14.60
C GLN A 1 34.65 26.55 -14.63
N SER A 2 34.37 26.05 -13.47
CA SER A 2 33.30 25.06 -13.30
C SER A 2 32.00 25.69 -13.79
N ARG A 3 31.55 25.30 -14.96
CA ARG A 3 30.17 25.59 -15.39
C ARG A 3 29.26 25.00 -14.34
N SER A 4 28.45 25.86 -13.79
CA SER A 4 27.50 25.64 -12.73
C SER A 4 26.83 24.26 -12.87
N SER A 5 26.93 23.42 -11.86
CA SER A 5 26.19 22.17 -11.71
C SER A 5 24.68 22.34 -11.93
N ALA A 6 24.15 23.54 -11.73
CA ALA A 6 22.75 23.91 -12.00
C ALA A 6 22.34 23.78 -13.47
N ALA A 7 23.24 24.04 -14.44
CA ALA A 7 22.88 23.91 -15.86
C ALA A 7 22.87 22.44 -16.32
N SER A 8 23.71 21.57 -15.73
CA SER A 8 23.64 20.13 -15.98
C SER A 8 22.44 19.49 -15.26
N ASP A 9 22.02 20.07 -14.14
CA ASP A 9 20.87 19.62 -13.35
C ASP A 9 19.54 19.78 -14.09
N VAL A 10 19.39 20.87 -14.87
CA VAL A 10 18.18 21.13 -15.64
C VAL A 10 17.96 20.07 -16.74
N TYR A 11 19.03 19.55 -17.34
CA TYR A 11 18.94 18.50 -18.36
C TYR A 11 18.80 17.09 -17.82
N LYS A 12 19.06 16.90 -16.51
CA LYS A 12 19.02 15.60 -15.84
C LYS A 12 17.81 15.44 -14.92
N ARG A 13 16.98 16.47 -14.77
CA ARG A 13 15.73 16.35 -14.01
C ARG A 13 14.78 15.45 -14.76
N GLN A 14 14.80 14.19 -14.41
CA GLN A 14 13.80 13.23 -14.84
C GLN A 14 12.63 13.27 -13.85
N VAL A 15 11.44 13.09 -14.35
CA VAL A 15 10.23 12.98 -13.53
C VAL A 15 10.20 11.56 -12.99
N GLN A 16 10.05 11.41 -11.69
CA GLN A 16 9.77 10.09 -11.10
C GLN A 16 8.44 9.58 -11.66
N ASP A 17 8.43 8.33 -12.08
CA ASP A 17 7.27 7.68 -12.69
C ASP A 17 6.39 6.93 -11.67
N TYR A 18 6.62 7.15 -10.38
CA TYR A 18 5.86 6.56 -9.28
C TYR A 18 5.48 7.59 -8.21
N VAL A 19 4.44 7.26 -7.47
CA VAL A 19 3.94 8.02 -6.32
C VAL A 19 4.00 7.15 -5.08
N VAL A 20 4.52 7.71 -3.99
CA VAL A 20 4.56 7.06 -2.67
C VAL A 20 3.50 7.67 -1.78
N VAL A 21 2.69 6.83 -1.15
CA VAL A 21 1.74 7.24 -0.11
C VAL A 21 2.07 6.50 1.18
N LYS A 22 2.28 7.25 2.27
CA LYS A 22 2.45 6.73 3.63
C LYS A 22 1.23 7.09 4.46
N ILE A 23 0.66 6.14 5.17
CA ILE A 23 -0.47 6.38 6.07
C ILE A 23 -0.12 5.81 7.46
N PRO A 24 -0.21 6.61 8.52
CA PRO A 24 -0.01 6.12 9.88
C PRO A 24 -1.18 5.23 10.32
N ARG A 25 -0.87 4.21 11.10
CA ARG A 25 -1.85 3.34 11.75
C ARG A 25 -2.12 3.81 13.16
N PHE A 26 -3.40 3.87 13.53
CA PHE A 26 -3.85 4.25 14.88
C PHE A 26 -4.68 3.12 15.50
N ASP A 27 -4.55 2.94 16.81
CA ASP A 27 -5.25 1.91 17.59
C ASP A 27 -6.08 2.51 18.74
N PHE A 28 -6.64 3.71 18.56
CA PHE A 28 -7.49 4.40 19.56
C PHE A 28 -8.60 3.52 20.17
N PRO A 29 -9.24 2.59 19.41
CA PRO A 29 -10.25 1.72 20.01
C PRO A 29 -9.76 0.89 21.20
N LYS A 30 -8.44 0.68 21.35
CA LYS A 30 -7.84 0.02 22.51
C LYS A 30 -7.72 0.94 23.73
N PHE A 31 -7.94 2.23 23.57
CA PHE A 31 -7.84 3.25 24.60
C PHE A 31 -9.10 4.12 24.66
N PRO A 32 -10.23 3.58 25.16
CA PRO A 32 -11.53 4.26 25.10
C PRO A 32 -11.60 5.60 25.82
N SER A 33 -10.68 5.85 26.77
CA SER A 33 -10.61 7.11 27.53
C SER A 33 -9.75 8.19 26.84
N THR A 34 -9.14 7.88 25.69
CA THR A 34 -8.27 8.81 24.97
C THR A 34 -9.05 9.46 23.84
N ASP A 35 -8.93 10.79 23.72
CA ASP A 35 -9.47 11.52 22.57
C ASP A 35 -8.72 11.10 21.30
N ASP A 36 -9.45 10.89 20.20
CA ASP A 36 -8.92 10.51 18.90
C ASP A 36 -8.60 11.71 18.00
N ILE A 37 -8.61 12.93 18.55
CA ILE A 37 -8.19 14.14 17.84
C ILE A 37 -6.68 14.15 17.71
N LEU A 38 -6.20 14.18 16.47
CA LEU A 38 -4.77 14.18 16.16
C LEU A 38 -4.18 15.58 16.38
N GLY A 39 -3.04 15.62 17.05
CA GLY A 39 -2.30 16.83 17.36
C GLY A 39 -0.83 16.74 16.91
N THR A 40 0.03 17.51 17.57
CA THR A 40 1.47 17.57 17.27
C THR A 40 2.28 16.45 17.93
N SER A 41 1.69 15.72 18.88
CA SER A 41 2.33 14.55 19.50
C SER A 41 2.13 13.31 18.65
N MET A 42 3.11 12.40 18.66
CA MET A 42 3.02 11.12 17.98
C MET A 42 1.99 10.22 18.67
N GLN A 43 0.96 9.81 17.94
CA GLN A 43 -0.14 8.97 18.43
C GLN A 43 -0.31 7.69 17.58
N SER A 44 0.43 7.58 16.48
CA SER A 44 0.45 6.38 15.64
C SER A 44 1.22 5.24 16.30
N VAL A 45 0.81 4.02 16.01
CA VAL A 45 1.46 2.80 16.51
C VAL A 45 2.30 2.11 15.44
N GLY A 46 2.11 2.50 14.19
CA GLY A 46 2.82 2.00 13.03
C GLY A 46 2.43 2.80 11.79
N GLU A 47 2.96 2.42 10.65
CA GLU A 47 2.61 3.02 9.37
C GLU A 47 2.67 2.00 8.23
N VAL A 48 2.07 2.36 7.13
CA VAL A 48 2.16 1.64 5.86
C VAL A 48 2.71 2.55 4.78
N MET A 49 3.43 1.96 3.86
CA MET A 49 3.85 2.60 2.62
C MET A 49 3.30 1.84 1.42
N SER A 50 2.86 2.56 0.44
CA SER A 50 2.48 2.01 -0.86
C SER A 50 3.12 2.81 -1.98
N ILE A 51 3.35 2.13 -3.09
CA ILE A 51 3.96 2.72 -4.29
C ILE A 51 3.11 2.30 -5.49
N ALA A 52 2.83 3.24 -6.37
CA ALA A 52 2.10 3.00 -7.62
C ALA A 52 2.41 4.11 -8.64
N SER A 53 1.90 3.98 -9.86
CA SER A 53 2.09 4.96 -10.92
C SER A 53 1.26 6.24 -10.75
N THR A 54 0.15 6.17 -9.99
CA THR A 54 -0.74 7.31 -9.72
C THR A 54 -1.03 7.46 -8.24
N PHE A 55 -1.44 8.67 -7.85
CA PHE A 55 -1.80 8.98 -6.46
C PHE A 55 -2.98 8.12 -5.98
N THR A 56 -4.04 8.00 -6.78
CA THR A 56 -5.25 7.24 -6.40
C THR A 56 -5.00 5.74 -6.29
N GLU A 57 -4.20 5.17 -7.18
CA GLU A 57 -3.76 3.77 -7.07
C GLU A 57 -2.93 3.56 -5.80
N SER A 58 -1.95 4.45 -5.54
CA SER A 58 -1.12 4.36 -4.35
C SER A 58 -1.93 4.55 -3.07
N LEU A 59 -2.86 5.52 -3.03
CA LEU A 59 -3.74 5.73 -1.87
C LEU A 59 -4.63 4.51 -1.60
N THR A 60 -5.19 3.89 -2.65
CA THR A 60 -5.97 2.67 -2.54
C THR A 60 -5.15 1.53 -1.93
N LYS A 61 -3.93 1.31 -2.40
CA LYS A 61 -3.02 0.30 -1.85
C LYS A 61 -2.66 0.61 -0.39
N ALA A 62 -2.41 1.87 -0.04
CA ALA A 62 -2.10 2.28 1.32
C ALA A 62 -3.27 2.01 2.28
N ILE A 63 -4.51 2.35 1.88
CA ILE A 63 -5.72 2.05 2.68
C ILE A 63 -5.87 0.54 2.89
N ARG A 64 -5.63 -0.26 1.85
CA ARG A 64 -5.67 -1.72 1.94
C ARG A 64 -4.59 -2.27 2.88
N SER A 65 -3.40 -1.69 2.84
CA SER A 65 -2.27 -2.08 3.69
C SER A 65 -2.48 -1.77 5.18
N LEU A 66 -3.38 -0.84 5.52
CA LEU A 66 -3.72 -0.57 6.93
C LEU A 66 -4.42 -1.74 7.63
N GLU A 67 -4.96 -2.71 6.87
CA GLU A 67 -5.66 -3.90 7.38
C GLU A 67 -6.83 -3.57 8.34
N ILE A 68 -7.58 -2.53 7.97
CA ILE A 68 -8.76 -2.06 8.71
C ILE A 68 -10.09 -2.51 8.08
N GLY A 69 -10.05 -3.54 7.23
CA GLY A 69 -11.22 -4.07 6.53
C GLY A 69 -11.70 -3.19 5.38
N LYS A 70 -10.80 -2.41 4.77
CA LYS A 70 -11.08 -1.54 3.62
C LYS A 70 -10.26 -1.96 2.41
N SER A 71 -10.90 -2.09 1.26
CA SER A 71 -10.25 -2.50 0.00
C SER A 71 -9.64 -1.34 -0.78
N GLY A 72 -10.03 -0.11 -0.50
CA GLY A 72 -9.51 1.07 -1.18
C GLY A 72 -10.35 2.32 -0.97
N ILE A 73 -10.11 3.34 -1.80
CA ILE A 73 -10.78 4.65 -1.71
C ILE A 73 -12.29 4.59 -1.96
N ARG A 74 -12.77 3.61 -2.72
CA ARG A 74 -14.19 3.44 -3.03
C ARG A 74 -14.96 2.69 -1.95
N ASN A 75 -14.28 1.90 -1.12
CA ASN A 75 -14.88 1.19 0.02
C ASN A 75 -15.01 2.11 1.24
N ILE A 76 -16.00 3.00 1.19
CA ILE A 76 -16.23 4.00 2.21
C ILE A 76 -16.65 3.36 3.54
N ASP A 77 -16.25 3.96 4.63
CA ASP A 77 -16.65 3.51 5.96
C ASP A 77 -18.14 3.74 6.18
N ASN A 78 -18.87 2.66 6.49
CA ASN A 78 -20.32 2.68 6.68
C ASN A 78 -20.79 3.71 7.72
N ARG A 79 -19.94 4.14 8.64
CA ARG A 79 -20.25 5.18 9.63
C ARG A 79 -20.56 6.53 8.99
N PHE A 80 -20.00 6.82 7.83
CA PHE A 80 -20.19 8.10 7.13
C PHE A 80 -21.32 8.04 6.09
N ILE A 81 -21.70 6.84 5.64
CA ILE A 81 -22.78 6.67 4.66
C ILE A 81 -24.10 7.12 5.27
N GLY A 82 -24.78 8.07 4.60
CA GLY A 82 -26.05 8.62 5.08
C GLY A 82 -25.94 9.61 6.25
N MET A 83 -24.74 9.94 6.71
CA MET A 83 -24.53 10.92 7.80
C MET A 83 -25.08 12.30 7.42
N PRO A 84 -25.76 13.02 8.35
CA PRO A 84 -26.21 14.39 8.13
C PRO A 84 -25.05 15.32 7.72
N LYS A 85 -25.36 16.31 6.88
CA LYS A 85 -24.36 17.20 6.28
C LYS A 85 -23.51 17.92 7.34
N GLU A 86 -24.15 18.43 8.37
CA GLU A 86 -23.50 19.21 9.44
C GLU A 86 -22.50 18.35 10.24
N ILE A 87 -22.89 17.10 10.52
CA ILE A 87 -22.03 16.14 11.23
C ILE A 87 -20.87 15.73 10.35
N LEU A 88 -21.11 15.43 9.06
CA LEU A 88 -20.05 15.07 8.12
C LEU A 88 -19.05 16.23 7.92
N GLN A 89 -19.53 17.49 7.95
CA GLN A 89 -18.66 18.66 7.91
C GLN A 89 -17.72 18.72 9.13
N ASP A 90 -18.22 18.38 10.31
CA ASP A 90 -17.41 18.35 11.53
C ASP A 90 -16.37 17.22 11.49
N GLU A 91 -16.75 16.04 11.01
CA GLU A 91 -15.82 14.92 10.80
C GLU A 91 -14.73 15.25 9.76
N ILE A 92 -15.04 16.05 8.74
CA ILE A 92 -14.06 16.54 7.77
C ILE A 92 -13.15 17.61 8.39
N ARG A 93 -13.67 18.47 9.25
CA ARG A 93 -12.91 19.55 9.89
C ARG A 93 -11.94 19.01 10.93
N THR A 94 -12.40 18.08 11.75
CA THR A 94 -11.65 17.57 12.89
C THR A 94 -10.60 16.55 12.43
N PRO A 95 -9.31 16.71 12.76
CA PRO A 95 -8.26 15.79 12.33
C PRO A 95 -8.32 14.49 13.13
N ARG A 96 -9.09 13.53 12.65
CA ARG A 96 -9.22 12.17 13.22
C ARG A 96 -8.63 11.11 12.31
N PRO A 97 -8.26 9.92 12.81
CA PRO A 97 -7.67 8.84 12.02
C PRO A 97 -8.49 8.41 10.81
N ARG A 98 -9.81 8.51 10.89
CA ARG A 98 -10.73 8.11 9.81
C ARG A 98 -11.26 9.25 8.96
N ARG A 99 -10.74 10.45 9.15
CA ARG A 99 -11.11 11.66 8.42
C ARG A 99 -11.11 11.47 6.90
N ILE A 100 -10.17 10.69 6.38
CA ILE A 100 -10.09 10.40 4.94
C ILE A 100 -11.41 9.81 4.42
N PHE A 101 -12.06 8.92 5.15
CA PHE A 101 -13.31 8.31 4.73
C PHE A 101 -14.50 9.30 4.76
N ALA A 102 -14.48 10.29 5.65
CA ALA A 102 -15.44 11.38 5.64
C ALA A 102 -15.29 12.26 4.38
N ILE A 103 -14.04 12.56 3.99
CA ILE A 103 -13.71 13.27 2.75
C ILE A 103 -14.17 12.45 1.53
N LEU A 104 -13.86 11.16 1.48
CA LEU A 104 -14.29 10.27 0.39
C LEU A 104 -15.83 10.24 0.25
N GLU A 105 -16.56 10.21 1.37
CA GLU A 105 -18.03 10.26 1.36
C GLU A 105 -18.57 11.59 0.85
N ALA A 106 -17.96 12.71 1.21
CA ALA A 106 -18.36 14.02 0.71
C ALA A 106 -18.15 14.13 -0.82
N ILE A 107 -17.01 13.63 -1.33
CA ILE A 107 -16.74 13.57 -2.78
C ILE A 107 -17.77 12.66 -3.47
N ARG A 108 -18.05 11.48 -2.92
CA ARG A 108 -19.08 10.56 -3.45
C ARG A 108 -20.47 11.20 -3.53
N ARG A 109 -20.78 12.13 -2.60
CA ARG A 109 -22.03 12.92 -2.61
C ARG A 109 -21.97 14.14 -3.54
N ASN A 110 -20.91 14.30 -4.32
CA ASN A 110 -20.70 15.43 -5.23
C ASN A 110 -20.73 16.79 -4.51
N TRP A 111 -20.14 16.90 -3.31
CA TRP A 111 -19.95 18.20 -2.68
C TRP A 111 -18.91 19.00 -3.48
N PRO A 112 -19.05 20.36 -3.55
CA PRO A 112 -18.03 21.18 -4.18
C PRO A 112 -16.65 20.94 -3.55
N LEU A 113 -15.65 20.67 -4.38
CA LEU A 113 -14.30 20.34 -3.90
C LEU A 113 -13.65 21.51 -3.16
N GLU A 114 -13.99 22.75 -3.55
CA GLU A 114 -13.54 23.99 -2.89
C GLU A 114 -14.05 24.05 -1.44
N ASP A 115 -15.29 23.62 -1.19
CA ASP A 115 -15.86 23.57 0.16
C ASP A 115 -15.15 22.51 0.99
N ILE A 116 -14.91 21.33 0.41
CA ILE A 116 -14.16 20.25 1.08
C ILE A 116 -12.73 20.71 1.39
N ALA A 117 -12.03 21.32 0.43
CA ALA A 117 -10.68 21.86 0.62
C ALA A 117 -10.62 22.89 1.75
N LYS A 118 -11.58 23.83 1.77
CA LYS A 118 -11.67 24.86 2.80
C LYS A 118 -11.91 24.30 4.20
N ILE A 119 -12.75 23.28 4.33
CA ILE A 119 -13.10 22.65 5.62
C ILE A 119 -11.97 21.75 6.10
N SER A 120 -11.38 20.98 5.19
CA SER A 120 -10.37 19.98 5.50
C SER A 120 -8.95 20.54 5.57
N SER A 121 -8.68 21.68 4.93
CA SER A 121 -7.34 22.20 4.64
C SER A 121 -6.48 21.23 3.80
N VAL A 122 -7.11 20.32 3.07
CA VAL A 122 -6.44 19.46 2.08
C VAL A 122 -6.36 20.22 0.77
N ASP A 123 -5.20 20.17 0.10
CA ASP A 123 -5.01 20.80 -1.20
C ASP A 123 -6.00 20.22 -2.22
N ILE A 124 -6.58 21.11 -3.02
CA ILE A 124 -7.64 20.77 -3.97
C ILE A 124 -7.18 19.75 -5.03
N TRP A 125 -5.89 19.72 -5.36
CA TRP A 125 -5.34 18.77 -6.31
C TRP A 125 -5.60 17.32 -5.87
N PHE A 126 -5.39 16.99 -4.59
CA PHE A 126 -5.65 15.63 -4.08
C PHE A 126 -7.12 15.26 -4.17
N LEU A 127 -8.01 16.22 -3.91
CA LEU A 127 -9.46 16.01 -4.00
C LEU A 127 -9.90 15.77 -5.43
N GLN A 128 -9.34 16.52 -6.39
CA GLN A 128 -9.59 16.35 -7.81
C GLN A 128 -9.13 15.00 -8.34
N GLU A 129 -7.95 14.51 -7.89
CA GLU A 129 -7.47 13.19 -8.27
C GLU A 129 -8.40 12.08 -7.74
N ILE A 130 -8.88 12.22 -6.50
CA ILE A 130 -9.84 11.27 -5.92
C ILE A 130 -11.18 11.33 -6.66
N GLU A 131 -11.67 12.51 -6.98
CA GLU A 131 -12.97 12.71 -7.67
C GLU A 131 -13.01 11.98 -9.01
N LYS A 132 -11.92 11.95 -9.77
CA LYS A 132 -11.82 11.21 -11.04
C LYS A 132 -12.20 9.73 -10.87
N SER A 133 -11.88 9.12 -9.73
CA SER A 133 -12.24 7.73 -9.42
C SER A 133 -13.75 7.53 -9.27
N PHE A 134 -14.47 8.53 -8.78
CA PHE A 134 -15.93 8.44 -8.57
C PHE A 134 -16.73 8.78 -9.81
N ASN A 135 -16.20 9.62 -10.70
CA ASN A 135 -16.90 10.13 -11.89
C ASN A 135 -16.67 9.29 -13.16
N VAL A 136 -15.98 8.16 -13.06
CA VAL A 136 -15.69 7.28 -14.21
C VAL A 136 -16.77 6.21 -14.38
N ASP A 137 -17.13 5.92 -15.64
CA ASP A 137 -18.00 4.80 -15.98
C ASP A 137 -17.18 3.51 -16.15
N PRO A 138 -17.34 2.52 -15.27
CA PRO A 138 -16.55 1.30 -15.30
C PRO A 138 -16.84 0.40 -16.51
N ILE A 139 -17.99 0.56 -17.16
CA ILE A 139 -18.38 -0.28 -18.31
C ILE A 139 -17.60 0.14 -19.57
N ASN A 140 -17.43 1.45 -19.75
CA ASN A 140 -16.82 2.03 -20.95
C ASN A 140 -15.34 2.42 -20.73
N THR A 141 -14.78 2.16 -19.55
CA THR A 141 -13.40 2.53 -19.23
C THR A 141 -12.51 1.30 -19.22
N PRO A 142 -11.35 1.31 -19.91
CA PRO A 142 -10.40 0.21 -19.85
C PRO A 142 -9.97 -0.11 -18.41
N SER A 143 -9.80 -1.40 -18.10
CA SER A 143 -9.39 -1.88 -16.78
C SER A 143 -8.06 -1.28 -16.31
N SER A 144 -7.15 -1.00 -17.25
CA SER A 144 -5.90 -0.30 -16.97
C SER A 144 -6.11 1.10 -16.41
N VAL A 145 -7.05 1.86 -16.96
CA VAL A 145 -7.38 3.21 -16.49
C VAL A 145 -8.12 3.14 -15.15
N LEU A 146 -9.05 2.19 -14.99
CA LEU A 146 -9.74 1.99 -13.72
C LEU A 146 -8.76 1.74 -12.58
N LYS A 147 -7.74 0.91 -12.81
CA LYS A 147 -6.71 0.63 -11.81
C LYS A 147 -5.89 1.87 -11.45
N MET A 148 -5.49 2.66 -12.45
CA MET A 148 -4.81 3.95 -12.22
C MET A 148 -5.66 4.94 -11.43
N LEU A 149 -6.98 4.86 -11.55
CA LEU A 149 -7.95 5.63 -10.77
C LEU A 149 -8.25 5.04 -9.39
N GLY A 150 -7.55 3.99 -8.98
CA GLY A 150 -7.69 3.37 -7.67
C GLY A 150 -8.88 2.42 -7.55
N TRP A 151 -9.43 1.91 -8.65
CA TRP A 151 -10.42 0.85 -8.63
C TRP A 151 -9.79 -0.49 -8.26
N THR A 152 -10.58 -1.28 -7.56
CA THR A 152 -10.22 -2.64 -7.14
C THR A 152 -11.19 -3.64 -7.76
N GLU A 153 -10.82 -4.91 -7.72
CA GLU A 153 -11.70 -5.98 -8.20
C GLU A 153 -13.00 -6.08 -7.38
N GLU A 154 -13.00 -5.55 -6.15
CA GLU A 154 -14.20 -5.51 -5.30
C GLU A 154 -15.18 -4.43 -5.75
N ASP A 155 -14.71 -3.42 -6.46
CA ASP A 155 -15.53 -2.34 -7.02
C ASP A 155 -16.23 -2.71 -8.33
N LEU A 156 -15.90 -3.86 -8.91
CA LEU A 156 -16.45 -4.36 -10.18
C LEU A 156 -17.41 -5.51 -9.95
N ASP A 157 -18.49 -5.58 -10.72
CA ASP A 157 -19.46 -6.67 -10.65
C ASP A 157 -19.11 -7.84 -11.59
N ASN A 158 -18.55 -7.51 -12.76
CA ASN A 158 -18.27 -8.48 -13.81
C ASN A 158 -16.97 -9.26 -13.56
N LYS A 159 -17.04 -10.58 -13.64
CA LYS A 159 -15.91 -11.49 -13.46
C LYS A 159 -14.80 -11.30 -14.51
N GLU A 160 -15.15 -10.97 -15.74
CA GLU A 160 -14.20 -10.73 -16.83
C GLU A 160 -13.38 -9.47 -16.55
N SER A 161 -14.03 -8.38 -16.18
CA SER A 161 -13.36 -7.12 -15.81
C SER A 161 -12.45 -7.30 -14.59
N LYS A 162 -12.86 -8.11 -13.61
CA LYS A 162 -12.02 -8.47 -12.45
C LYS A 162 -10.73 -9.18 -12.88
N ASN A 163 -10.87 -10.19 -13.74
CA ASN A 163 -9.71 -10.93 -14.24
C ASN A 163 -8.79 -10.05 -15.10
N GLU A 164 -9.35 -9.16 -15.89
CA GLU A 164 -8.60 -8.23 -16.71
C GLU A 164 -7.80 -7.25 -15.86
N LEU A 165 -8.40 -6.73 -14.78
CA LEU A 165 -7.72 -5.85 -13.83
C LEU A 165 -6.52 -6.55 -13.15
N GLU A 166 -6.66 -7.85 -12.87
CA GLU A 166 -5.62 -8.68 -12.27
C GLU A 166 -4.50 -9.01 -13.27
N ASN A 167 -4.85 -9.32 -14.53
CA ASN A 167 -3.90 -9.72 -15.56
C ASN A 167 -2.99 -8.60 -16.06
N ASN A 168 -3.43 -7.34 -15.99
CA ASN A 168 -2.66 -6.17 -16.43
C ASN A 168 -1.65 -5.68 -15.37
N ARG A 169 -1.40 -6.46 -14.33
CA ARG A 169 -0.45 -6.13 -13.27
C ARG A 169 0.98 -6.38 -13.72
N VAL A 170 1.81 -5.35 -13.61
CA VAL A 170 3.26 -5.42 -13.81
C VAL A 170 3.99 -5.03 -12.54
N TYR A 171 5.24 -5.44 -12.43
CA TYR A 171 6.12 -5.10 -11.31
C TYR A 171 7.23 -4.18 -11.80
N LYS A 172 7.39 -3.07 -11.12
CA LYS A 172 8.36 -2.03 -11.41
C LYS A 172 9.39 -1.95 -10.29
N LEU A 173 10.62 -1.65 -10.66
CA LEU A 173 11.69 -1.34 -9.71
C LEU A 173 11.53 0.09 -9.23
N VAL A 174 11.70 0.32 -7.91
CA VAL A 174 11.74 1.67 -7.36
C VAL A 174 13.06 2.31 -7.72
N ASP A 175 13.02 3.30 -8.60
CA ASP A 175 14.18 4.09 -8.96
C ASP A 175 14.33 5.28 -8.01
N THR A 176 15.16 5.12 -6.98
CA THR A 176 15.45 6.17 -6.00
C THR A 176 16.37 7.27 -6.54
N CYS A 177 16.92 7.09 -7.74
CA CYS A 177 17.88 8.00 -8.35
C CYS A 177 17.28 8.80 -9.51
N SER A 178 15.97 8.69 -9.77
CA SER A 178 15.26 9.37 -10.87
C SER A 178 15.96 9.20 -12.23
N ALA A 179 16.44 7.98 -12.51
CA ALA A 179 17.23 7.56 -13.67
C ALA A 179 18.55 8.35 -13.89
N GLU A 180 18.98 9.13 -12.91
CA GLU A 180 20.29 9.79 -12.96
C GLU A 180 21.44 8.77 -12.88
N PHE A 181 21.24 7.71 -12.09
CA PHE A 181 22.12 6.55 -11.97
C PHE A 181 21.25 5.28 -11.95
N GLN A 182 21.83 4.15 -12.35
CA GLN A 182 21.13 2.88 -12.21
C GLN A 182 20.86 2.58 -10.73
N SER A 183 19.60 2.55 -10.35
CA SER A 183 19.20 2.18 -8.99
C SER A 183 19.54 0.71 -8.73
N LYS A 184 20.12 0.43 -7.56
CA LYS A 184 20.43 -0.94 -7.10
C LYS A 184 19.53 -1.37 -5.95
N THR A 185 18.38 -0.71 -5.77
CA THR A 185 17.45 -1.08 -4.71
C THR A 185 16.76 -2.40 -5.04
N PRO A 186 16.50 -3.26 -4.03
CA PRO A 186 15.73 -4.49 -4.23
C PRO A 186 14.22 -4.24 -4.26
N TYR A 187 13.77 -2.97 -4.23
CA TYR A 187 12.40 -2.57 -4.01
C TYR A 187 11.56 -2.67 -5.27
N LEU A 188 10.50 -3.44 -5.18
CA LEU A 188 9.54 -3.67 -6.25
C LEU A 188 8.13 -3.26 -5.79
N TYR A 189 7.34 -2.77 -6.73
CA TYR A 189 5.93 -2.48 -6.52
C TYR A 189 5.10 -2.89 -7.73
N SER A 190 3.87 -3.32 -7.50
CA SER A 190 2.95 -3.59 -8.60
C SER A 190 2.26 -2.32 -9.06
N THR A 191 2.03 -2.21 -10.36
CA THR A 191 1.22 -1.16 -10.94
C THR A 191 0.61 -1.67 -12.25
N ASN A 192 -0.03 -0.78 -12.99
CA ASN A 192 -0.49 -1.06 -14.33
C ASN A 192 0.57 -0.65 -15.35
N GLY A 193 0.83 -1.48 -16.36
CA GLY A 193 1.87 -1.19 -17.34
C GLY A 193 2.02 -2.25 -18.41
N VAL A 194 3.03 -2.06 -19.26
CA VAL A 194 3.29 -2.93 -20.44
C VAL A 194 4.36 -3.98 -20.14
N SER A 195 5.32 -3.67 -19.28
CA SER A 195 6.47 -4.54 -19.01
C SER A 195 6.85 -4.57 -17.53
N ASN A 196 7.38 -5.69 -17.10
CA ASN A 196 8.01 -5.81 -15.79
C ASN A 196 9.46 -5.33 -15.88
N ASP A 197 9.94 -4.70 -14.80
CA ASP A 197 11.36 -4.33 -14.66
C ASP A 197 12.13 -5.39 -13.85
N ASP A 198 11.40 -6.26 -13.12
CA ASP A 198 12.02 -7.32 -12.33
C ASP A 198 12.51 -8.47 -13.21
N ILE A 199 13.67 -9.00 -12.87
CA ILE A 199 14.24 -10.19 -13.50
C ILE A 199 14.00 -11.36 -12.56
N THR A 200 13.26 -12.35 -13.02
CA THR A 200 13.14 -13.64 -12.30
C THR A 200 14.41 -14.48 -12.55
N THR A 201 14.95 -15.06 -11.50
CA THR A 201 16.12 -15.91 -11.55
C THR A 201 15.72 -17.39 -11.56
N GLU A 202 16.65 -18.28 -11.96
CA GLU A 202 16.48 -19.73 -11.87
C GLU A 202 16.96 -20.33 -10.52
N LYS A 203 17.37 -19.47 -9.58
CA LYS A 203 17.76 -19.92 -8.24
C LYS A 203 16.54 -20.48 -7.49
N LYS A 204 16.80 -21.38 -6.54
CA LYS A 204 15.79 -21.76 -5.56
C LYS A 204 15.37 -20.55 -4.74
N LYS A 205 14.06 -20.33 -4.63
CA LYS A 205 13.47 -19.13 -4.06
C LYS A 205 12.61 -19.44 -2.85
N VAL A 206 12.70 -18.58 -1.87
CA VAL A 206 11.78 -18.61 -0.72
C VAL A 206 11.21 -17.22 -0.52
N VAL A 207 9.88 -17.15 -0.45
CA VAL A 207 9.18 -15.91 -0.13
C VAL A 207 8.92 -15.86 1.38
N VAL A 208 9.28 -14.75 2.00
CA VAL A 208 8.97 -14.44 3.40
C VAL A 208 7.88 -13.36 3.42
N ILE A 209 6.74 -13.65 4.02
CA ILE A 209 5.64 -12.70 4.18
C ILE A 209 5.77 -12.04 5.54
N GLY A 210 5.94 -10.72 5.55
CA GLY A 210 6.07 -9.91 6.76
C GLY A 210 4.75 -9.71 7.51
N SER A 211 4.81 -8.88 8.53
CA SER A 211 3.70 -8.66 9.45
C SER A 211 2.82 -7.45 9.14
N GLY A 212 3.16 -6.68 8.11
CA GLY A 212 2.48 -5.42 7.82
C GLY A 212 2.75 -4.32 8.86
N PRO A 213 1.82 -3.37 9.03
CA PRO A 213 2.00 -2.27 9.96
C PRO A 213 1.98 -2.76 11.41
N ASN A 214 2.83 -2.17 12.25
CA ASN A 214 2.87 -2.47 13.67
C ASN A 214 1.50 -2.24 14.33
N ARG A 215 1.23 -3.02 15.38
CA ARG A 215 0.01 -2.96 16.19
C ARG A 215 0.37 -2.99 17.66
N ILE A 216 -0.52 -2.47 18.51
CA ILE A 216 -0.36 -2.62 19.95
C ILE A 216 -0.41 -4.09 20.35
N GLY A 217 0.59 -4.52 21.09
CA GLY A 217 0.78 -5.92 21.50
C GLY A 217 1.70 -6.71 20.57
N GLN A 218 2.25 -6.07 19.54
CA GLN A 218 3.32 -6.63 18.71
C GLN A 218 4.67 -6.04 19.14
N GLY A 219 5.65 -6.89 19.26
CA GLY A 219 7.00 -6.47 19.53
C GLY A 219 7.92 -6.64 18.31
N ILE A 220 9.16 -6.24 18.46
CA ILE A 220 10.19 -6.32 17.43
C ILE A 220 10.54 -7.77 17.03
N GLU A 221 10.20 -8.74 17.87
CA GLU A 221 10.48 -10.15 17.64
C GLU A 221 9.93 -10.69 16.32
N PHE A 222 8.86 -10.12 15.84
CA PHE A 222 8.24 -10.55 14.58
C PHE A 222 9.07 -10.19 13.37
N ASP A 223 9.57 -8.95 13.34
CA ASP A 223 10.47 -8.51 12.27
C ASP A 223 11.85 -9.16 12.40
N TYR A 224 12.33 -9.31 13.63
CA TYR A 224 13.57 -10.04 13.94
C TYR A 224 13.55 -11.47 13.37
N CYS A 225 12.45 -12.19 13.50
CA CYS A 225 12.31 -13.52 12.90
C CYS A 225 12.37 -13.47 11.37
N CYS A 226 11.77 -12.45 10.74
CA CYS A 226 11.88 -12.26 9.29
C CYS A 226 13.33 -12.04 8.85
N VAL A 227 14.05 -11.15 9.52
CA VAL A 227 15.45 -10.81 9.20
C VAL A 227 16.35 -12.04 9.33
N HIS A 228 16.25 -12.79 10.44
CA HIS A 228 17.04 -14.01 10.64
C HIS A 228 16.67 -15.11 9.67
N GLY A 229 15.38 -15.26 9.34
CA GLY A 229 14.92 -16.18 8.30
C GLY A 229 15.53 -15.86 6.95
N ILE A 230 15.52 -14.59 6.53
CA ILE A 230 16.11 -14.11 5.29
C ILE A 230 17.63 -14.35 5.27
N SER A 231 18.35 -13.99 6.35
CA SER A 231 19.78 -14.20 6.46
C SER A 231 20.15 -15.69 6.30
N SER A 232 19.45 -16.55 7.02
CA SER A 232 19.66 -18.00 6.93
C SER A 232 19.38 -18.54 5.53
N LEU A 233 18.36 -18.05 4.84
CA LEU A 233 18.07 -18.44 3.46
C LEU A 233 19.21 -18.05 2.51
N LYS A 234 19.70 -16.81 2.60
CA LYS A 234 20.81 -16.32 1.78
C LYS A 234 22.09 -17.11 2.04
N GLU A 235 22.42 -17.40 3.30
CA GLU A 235 23.57 -18.23 3.70
C GLU A 235 23.50 -19.65 3.11
N ASN A 236 22.31 -20.19 2.93
CA ASN A 236 22.08 -21.50 2.32
C ASN A 236 21.89 -21.45 0.79
N GLY A 237 22.15 -20.31 0.15
CA GLY A 237 22.15 -20.15 -1.31
C GLY A 237 20.77 -19.99 -1.95
N PHE A 238 19.73 -19.74 -1.16
CA PHE A 238 18.40 -19.40 -1.68
C PHE A 238 18.33 -17.91 -2.05
N GLU A 239 17.53 -17.58 -3.05
CA GLU A 239 17.08 -16.21 -3.27
C GLU A 239 15.94 -15.91 -2.27
N ALA A 240 16.19 -14.95 -1.37
CA ALA A 240 15.22 -14.57 -0.34
C ALA A 240 14.40 -13.38 -0.80
N ILE A 241 13.10 -13.57 -0.91
CA ILE A 241 12.15 -12.56 -1.38
C ILE A 241 11.24 -12.16 -0.22
N MET A 242 11.16 -10.87 0.08
CA MET A 242 10.30 -10.32 1.13
C MET A 242 9.04 -9.69 0.52
N ILE A 243 7.89 -9.87 1.17
CA ILE A 243 6.66 -9.10 0.89
C ILE A 243 6.26 -8.38 2.18
N ASN A 244 6.21 -7.06 2.16
CA ASN A 244 5.76 -6.27 3.31
C ASN A 244 5.20 -4.91 2.87
N SER A 245 4.39 -4.29 3.72
CA SER A 245 3.84 -2.94 3.53
C SER A 245 4.33 -1.93 4.59
N ASN A 246 5.12 -2.38 5.56
CA ASN A 246 5.71 -1.53 6.59
C ASN A 246 7.07 -1.01 6.12
N PRO A 247 7.26 0.32 6.00
CA PRO A 247 8.55 0.87 5.55
C PRO A 247 9.56 1.07 6.68
N GLU A 248 9.12 0.97 7.95
CA GLU A 248 9.93 1.29 9.12
C GLU A 248 10.28 0.04 9.92
N THR A 249 10.89 -0.93 9.24
CA THR A 249 11.31 -2.16 9.89
C THR A 249 12.51 -2.76 9.19
N VAL A 250 13.39 -3.47 9.91
CA VAL A 250 14.68 -3.96 9.40
C VAL A 250 14.51 -4.96 8.26
N SER A 251 13.43 -5.75 8.26
CA SER A 251 13.17 -6.68 7.14
C SER A 251 12.92 -5.99 5.81
N THR A 252 12.62 -4.69 5.82
CA THR A 252 12.42 -3.88 4.61
C THR A 252 13.60 -2.98 4.26
N ASP A 253 14.71 -3.10 4.97
CA ASP A 253 15.95 -2.41 4.62
C ASP A 253 16.52 -2.97 3.30
N TYR A 254 17.20 -2.09 2.55
CA TYR A 254 17.66 -2.36 1.17
C TYR A 254 18.68 -3.51 1.05
N ASP A 255 19.35 -3.86 2.13
CA ASP A 255 20.38 -4.88 2.18
C ASP A 255 19.93 -6.21 2.81
N THR A 256 18.69 -6.28 3.30
CA THR A 256 18.16 -7.45 3.98
C THR A 256 17.78 -8.55 2.99
N ALA A 257 16.81 -8.33 2.12
CA ALA A 257 16.34 -9.31 1.14
C ALA A 257 16.97 -9.10 -0.25
N ASP A 258 17.00 -10.15 -1.09
CA ASP A 258 17.43 -10.03 -2.49
C ASP A 258 16.39 -9.27 -3.31
N LYS A 259 15.10 -9.43 -2.98
CA LYS A 259 13.98 -8.67 -3.52
C LYS A 259 12.98 -8.34 -2.42
N LEU A 260 12.38 -7.16 -2.49
CA LEU A 260 11.34 -6.73 -1.59
C LEU A 260 10.17 -6.15 -2.37
N TYR A 261 9.01 -6.76 -2.23
CA TYR A 261 7.76 -6.28 -2.79
C TYR A 261 7.01 -5.43 -1.75
N PHE A 262 6.89 -4.13 -2.00
CA PHE A 262 6.04 -3.23 -1.23
C PHE A 262 4.58 -3.39 -1.68
N GLU A 263 3.89 -4.36 -1.07
CA GLU A 263 2.52 -4.71 -1.40
C GLU A 263 1.66 -4.88 -0.16
N PRO A 264 0.33 -4.61 -0.26
CA PRO A 264 -0.61 -4.99 0.79
C PRO A 264 -0.54 -6.50 1.03
N LEU A 265 -0.59 -6.92 2.31
CA LEU A 265 -0.53 -8.33 2.67
C LEU A 265 -1.91 -9.02 2.55
N THR A 266 -2.60 -8.77 1.44
CA THR A 266 -3.86 -9.46 1.13
C THR A 266 -3.61 -10.66 0.23
N TRP A 267 -4.55 -11.60 0.23
CA TRP A 267 -4.43 -12.83 -0.57
C TRP A 267 -4.12 -12.54 -2.05
N ARG A 268 -4.71 -11.52 -2.63
CA ARG A 268 -4.57 -11.22 -4.06
C ARG A 268 -3.17 -10.73 -4.41
N GLU A 269 -2.67 -9.76 -3.67
CA GLU A 269 -1.33 -9.21 -3.88
C GLU A 269 -0.27 -10.27 -3.63
N VAL A 270 -0.39 -10.99 -2.53
CA VAL A 270 0.53 -12.10 -2.20
C VAL A 270 0.49 -13.18 -3.29
N LYS A 271 -0.72 -13.65 -3.68
CA LYS A 271 -0.89 -14.62 -4.76
C LYS A 271 -0.27 -14.15 -6.08
N SER A 272 -0.42 -12.87 -6.42
CA SER A 272 0.17 -12.30 -7.64
C SER A 272 1.69 -12.37 -7.62
N VAL A 273 2.33 -12.03 -6.50
CA VAL A 273 3.79 -12.15 -6.32
C VAL A 273 4.22 -13.62 -6.39
N LEU A 274 3.49 -14.53 -5.71
CA LEU A 274 3.81 -15.96 -5.75
C LEU A 274 3.69 -16.55 -7.16
N ASN A 275 2.69 -16.14 -7.91
CA ASN A 275 2.52 -16.55 -9.32
C ASN A 275 3.66 -16.02 -10.20
N ARG A 276 4.15 -14.83 -9.91
CA ARG A 276 5.26 -14.19 -10.64
C ARG A 276 6.58 -14.86 -10.34
N GLU A 277 6.92 -15.03 -9.06
CA GLU A 277 8.22 -15.53 -8.61
C GLU A 277 8.32 -17.06 -8.64
N LYS A 278 7.21 -17.76 -8.50
CA LYS A 278 7.12 -19.23 -8.43
C LYS A 278 8.10 -19.84 -7.41
N PRO A 279 8.02 -19.40 -6.13
CA PRO A 279 8.98 -19.83 -5.12
C PRO A 279 8.81 -21.32 -4.79
N ASP A 280 9.92 -21.97 -4.36
CA ASP A 280 9.92 -23.34 -3.87
C ASP A 280 9.20 -23.46 -2.53
N SER A 281 9.23 -22.42 -1.70
CA SER A 281 8.61 -22.38 -0.38
C SER A 281 8.18 -20.97 0.02
N VAL A 282 7.27 -20.91 0.98
CA VAL A 282 6.78 -19.65 1.57
C VAL A 282 6.86 -19.74 3.09
N ILE A 283 7.49 -18.74 3.72
CA ILE A 283 7.49 -18.54 5.17
C ILE A 283 6.49 -17.44 5.49
N ILE A 284 5.55 -17.72 6.38
CA ILE A 284 4.50 -16.78 6.75
C ILE A 284 4.74 -16.33 8.18
N GLN A 285 5.10 -15.07 8.36
CA GLN A 285 5.28 -14.42 9.65
C GLN A 285 4.05 -13.56 9.97
N LEU A 286 2.89 -14.21 10.04
CA LEU A 286 1.66 -13.55 10.47
C LEU A 286 1.47 -13.70 11.98
N LEU A 287 1.06 -12.66 12.59
CA LEU A 287 1.11 -12.31 14.00
C LEU A 287 0.09 -12.91 14.92
N SER A 288 -0.65 -13.88 14.52
CA SER A 288 -1.53 -14.57 15.46
C SER A 288 -1.06 -16.00 15.61
N LEU A 289 -0.51 -16.33 16.75
CA LEU A 289 -0.18 -17.70 17.12
C LEU A 289 -1.39 -18.67 16.98
N ILE A 290 -2.62 -18.11 16.97
CA ILE A 290 -3.85 -18.88 16.76
C ILE A 290 -4.32 -18.88 15.28
N HIS A 291 -3.77 -18.01 14.42
CA HIS A 291 -4.09 -17.93 12.99
C HIS A 291 -2.94 -18.36 12.08
N ILE A 292 -1.77 -18.61 12.62
CA ILE A 292 -0.76 -19.38 11.91
C ILE A 292 -1.43 -20.72 11.62
N SER A 293 -1.35 -21.13 10.37
CA SER A 293 -1.72 -22.47 9.96
C SER A 293 -0.91 -23.49 10.77
N GLU A 294 -1.27 -23.68 12.03
CA GLU A 294 -0.90 -24.90 12.69
C GLU A 294 -1.41 -26.02 11.78
N PRO A 295 -0.53 -26.97 11.40
CA PRO A 295 -1.00 -28.17 10.74
C PRO A 295 -2.11 -28.68 11.63
N THR A 296 -3.30 -28.72 11.10
CA THR A 296 -4.56 -29.05 11.76
C THR A 296 -4.32 -29.98 12.94
N ARG A 297 -4.24 -29.42 14.15
CA ARG A 297 -4.27 -30.21 15.35
C ARG A 297 -5.60 -30.94 15.30
N ARG A 298 -5.59 -32.20 14.92
CA ARG A 298 -6.76 -33.05 15.06
C ARG A 298 -7.24 -32.84 16.49
N ARG A 299 -8.37 -32.19 16.67
CA ARG A 299 -9.07 -32.21 17.93
C ARG A 299 -9.33 -33.70 18.20
N GLY A 300 -8.50 -34.29 19.03
CA GLY A 300 -8.75 -35.59 19.56
C GLY A 300 -10.10 -35.54 20.24
N ILE A 301 -10.90 -36.48 19.89
CA ILE A 301 -12.16 -36.84 20.49
C ILE A 301 -11.96 -37.03 21.99
#